data_83a15778e9383e2b4cd524ca5f2e8a13
#
_entry.id   83a15778e9383e2b4cd524ca5f2e8a13
#
_cell.length_a   1.000
_cell.length_b   1.000
_cell.length_c   1.000
_cell.angle_alpha   90.00
_cell.angle_beta   90.00
_cell.angle_gamma   90.00
#
_symmetry.space_group_name_H-M   'P 1'
#
loop_
_entity.id
_entity.type
_entity.pdbx_description
1 polymer ?
#
loop_
_entity_poly.entity_id
_entity_poly.type
_entity_poly.pdbx_seq_one_letter_code
_entity_poly.pdbx_strand_id
1 'polypeptide(L)'
;MKRTYLFLSAFIVAVLTAGFVSSCSSADELNSTSANDNKEKQLTLTIKTQELTKAAASADPNTTNENTMNRITIGIFDQAGTTVRAVQEFSPTSTESDATAGSNLFYNGTNGTATVSVVTTQLTNTDQILVAVNAPASLFTGVSTAADFKKKTLTAVQALYTKSDKSSPTDGIAVSNNIPMLGTATVSGSGTSYSATVKPIHLASKVTLESLKVEFASDGPYSAATFTPTEIFIYNAPDGLTFDDANPYISTSTYLTGESSSSSAADFLSTGDISTGATVLSGTNTFGTKYYFYTTPNNNVDANKTKLVIKGQFDPDGSGSAPAKTVYYPVKLNSNVKSDGSHSVAEASTNEYQVYPNKNYKCSVTIKTIGSASPGSDIDPTTATVTINVVSFTGVDQSTIFQ
;
A
#
# COMPACT_ATOMS: atom_id res chain seq x y z
N MET A 1 52.44 -0.39 -13.71
CA MET A 1 52.08 1.04 -13.64
C MET A 1 50.53 1.15 -13.72
N LYS A 2 49.92 1.32 -12.55
CA LYS A 2 48.46 1.48 -12.40
C LYS A 2 48.19 2.97 -12.34
N ARG A 3 47.32 3.50 -13.18
CA ARG A 3 46.78 4.86 -13.06
C ARG A 3 45.34 4.80 -12.63
N THR A 4 45.12 5.23 -11.42
CA THR A 4 43.80 5.43 -10.78
C THR A 4 43.27 6.78 -11.24
N TYR A 5 42.09 6.84 -11.85
CA TYR A 5 41.37 8.09 -12.12
C TYR A 5 40.30 8.27 -11.05
N LEU A 6 40.50 9.30 -10.24
CA LEU A 6 39.56 9.81 -9.25
C LEU A 6 38.66 10.83 -9.98
N PHE A 7 37.38 10.53 -10.15
CA PHE A 7 36.40 11.51 -10.61
C PHE A 7 35.76 12.19 -9.41
N LEU A 8 36.15 13.44 -9.22
CA LEU A 8 35.56 14.38 -8.28
C LEU A 8 34.47 15.15 -9.05
N SER A 9 33.20 14.84 -8.85
CA SER A 9 32.09 15.61 -9.41
C SER A 9 31.74 16.74 -8.46
N ALA A 10 32.22 17.95 -8.82
CA ALA A 10 31.83 19.19 -8.16
C ALA A 10 30.46 19.63 -8.70
N PHE A 11 29.48 19.73 -7.82
CA PHE A 11 28.19 20.37 -8.08
C PHE A 11 28.42 21.89 -8.08
N ILE A 12 28.32 22.51 -9.25
CA ILE A 12 28.31 23.97 -9.39
C ILE A 12 26.84 24.40 -9.36
N VAL A 13 26.45 25.02 -8.24
CA VAL A 13 25.21 25.79 -8.15
C VAL A 13 25.48 27.15 -8.77
N ALA A 14 24.99 27.39 -9.97
CA ALA A 14 25.04 28.71 -10.60
C ALA A 14 23.88 29.56 -10.05
N VAL A 15 24.19 30.48 -9.14
CA VAL A 15 23.30 31.56 -8.74
C VAL A 15 23.46 32.69 -9.77
N LEU A 16 22.48 32.87 -10.64
CA LEU A 16 22.37 34.05 -11.49
C LEU A 16 21.84 35.23 -10.66
N THR A 17 22.73 36.08 -10.22
CA THR A 17 22.39 37.43 -9.71
C THR A 17 22.30 38.39 -10.89
N ALA A 18 21.08 38.72 -11.31
CA ALA A 18 20.84 39.86 -12.18
C ALA A 18 20.74 41.12 -11.32
N GLY A 19 21.76 41.93 -11.38
CA GLY A 19 21.76 43.23 -10.74
C GLY A 19 20.84 44.23 -11.46
N PHE A 20 19.91 44.85 -10.76
CA PHE A 20 19.20 46.03 -11.23
C PHE A 20 19.69 47.25 -10.46
N VAL A 21 20.17 48.22 -11.22
CA VAL A 21 20.60 49.51 -10.74
C VAL A 21 19.43 50.33 -10.18
N SER A 22 19.64 50.81 -8.96
CA SER A 22 18.78 51.73 -8.26
C SER A 22 18.77 53.11 -8.94
N SER A 23 17.56 53.61 -9.20
CA SER A 23 17.34 55.03 -9.39
C SER A 23 16.46 55.54 -8.24
N CYS A 24 17.04 56.37 -7.40
CA CYS A 24 16.33 57.13 -6.35
C CYS A 24 15.46 58.24 -6.95
N SER A 25 14.22 58.35 -6.52
CA SER A 25 13.55 59.66 -6.35
C SER A 25 12.48 59.56 -5.26
N SER A 26 12.76 60.35 -4.21
CA SER A 26 11.92 61.02 -3.20
C SER A 26 10.49 60.56 -2.93
N ALA A 27 10.30 60.27 -1.67
CA ALA A 27 9.17 60.45 -0.74
C ALA A 27 7.81 60.90 -1.28
N ASP A 28 6.82 60.05 -1.01
CA ASP A 28 5.55 60.46 -0.45
C ASP A 28 4.99 59.32 0.42
N GLU A 29 4.90 59.60 1.70
CA GLU A 29 4.11 58.80 2.65
C GLU A 29 2.63 59.00 2.34
N LEU A 30 1.93 57.95 1.95
CA LEU A 30 0.48 57.86 2.17
C LEU A 30 0.03 56.40 2.14
N ASN A 31 -0.31 55.93 3.34
CA ASN A 31 -1.40 55.02 3.63
C ASN A 31 -1.51 53.73 2.81
N SER A 32 -0.75 52.70 3.17
CA SER A 32 -0.91 51.36 2.63
C SER A 32 -2.12 50.66 3.26
N THR A 33 -3.32 50.97 2.76
CA THR A 33 -4.40 49.97 2.75
C THR A 33 -3.95 48.80 1.90
N SER A 34 -3.93 47.63 2.51
CA SER A 34 -3.55 46.33 1.98
C SER A 34 -3.65 46.22 0.45
N ALA A 35 -2.54 46.36 -0.25
CA ALA A 35 -2.41 45.89 -1.62
C ALA A 35 -2.61 44.38 -1.58
N ASN A 36 -3.70 43.90 -2.16
CA ASN A 36 -3.87 42.50 -2.50
C ASN A 36 -2.62 42.08 -3.26
N ASP A 37 -1.79 41.25 -2.62
CA ASP A 37 -0.54 40.74 -3.21
C ASP A 37 -0.90 39.65 -4.25
N ASN A 38 -1.44 40.11 -5.39
CA ASN A 38 -1.82 39.28 -6.52
C ASN A 38 -0.62 38.74 -7.32
N LYS A 39 0.58 38.80 -6.76
CA LYS A 39 1.76 38.22 -7.40
C LYS A 39 1.65 36.70 -7.39
N GLU A 40 2.00 36.11 -8.53
CA GLU A 40 2.14 34.66 -8.62
C GLU A 40 3.17 34.16 -7.63
N LYS A 41 2.77 33.13 -6.87
CA LYS A 41 3.59 32.43 -5.89
C LYS A 41 3.82 31.01 -6.40
N GLN A 42 5.06 30.57 -6.31
CA GLN A 42 5.48 29.26 -6.78
C GLN A 42 5.76 28.35 -5.58
N LEU A 43 5.12 27.19 -5.58
CA LEU A 43 5.42 26.09 -4.69
C LEU A 43 6.22 25.02 -5.42
N THR A 44 7.45 24.79 -4.99
CA THR A 44 8.22 23.62 -5.42
C THR A 44 7.95 22.48 -4.44
N LEU A 45 7.37 21.41 -4.93
CA LEU A 45 7.01 20.23 -4.15
C LEU A 45 7.91 19.05 -4.50
N THR A 46 8.59 18.50 -3.51
CA THR A 46 9.33 17.26 -3.62
C THR A 46 8.52 16.13 -2.98
N ILE A 47 8.21 15.11 -3.77
CA ILE A 47 7.45 13.93 -3.33
C ILE A 47 8.42 12.77 -3.32
N LYS A 48 8.56 12.13 -2.16
CA LYS A 48 9.45 10.98 -1.97
C LYS A 48 8.65 9.80 -1.49
N THR A 49 8.55 8.76 -2.29
CA THR A 49 8.21 7.44 -1.76
C THR A 49 9.39 6.97 -0.91
N GLN A 50 9.10 6.31 0.17
CA GLN A 50 10.14 5.89 1.12
C GLN A 50 11.12 4.95 0.40
N GLU A 51 12.42 5.27 0.47
CA GLU A 51 13.46 4.41 -0.08
C GLU A 51 13.40 3.05 0.63
N LEU A 52 13.36 1.98 -0.17
CA LEU A 52 13.59 0.64 0.33
C LEU A 52 15.02 0.59 0.86
N THR A 53 15.19 0.45 2.17
CA THR A 53 16.51 0.12 2.71
C THR A 53 16.92 -1.23 2.15
N LYS A 54 18.12 -1.32 1.58
CA LYS A 54 18.66 -2.49 0.84
C LYS A 54 18.57 -3.85 1.57
N ALA A 55 18.29 -3.86 2.85
CA ALA A 55 18.21 -5.08 3.66
C ALA A 55 16.91 -5.87 3.49
N ALA A 56 15.80 -5.24 3.08
CA ALA A 56 14.49 -5.89 2.94
C ALA A 56 14.23 -6.43 1.51
N ALA A 57 15.00 -6.00 0.53
CA ALA A 57 14.69 -6.19 -0.89
C ALA A 57 14.88 -7.61 -1.44
N SER A 58 15.53 -8.51 -0.71
CA SER A 58 15.89 -9.83 -1.30
C SER A 58 14.86 -10.93 -1.14
N ALA A 59 13.79 -10.72 -0.37
CA ALA A 59 12.83 -11.77 -0.03
C ALA A 59 11.36 -11.42 -0.31
N ASP A 60 11.05 -10.18 -0.69
CA ASP A 60 9.66 -9.73 -0.84
C ASP A 60 9.35 -9.51 -2.32
N PRO A 61 8.48 -10.32 -2.92
CA PRO A 61 8.14 -10.15 -4.33
C PRO A 61 7.46 -8.79 -4.56
N ASN A 62 7.87 -8.12 -5.63
CA ASN A 62 7.24 -6.93 -6.21
C ASN A 62 7.43 -5.56 -5.53
N THR A 63 8.45 -5.39 -4.68
CA THR A 63 8.68 -4.11 -3.97
C THR A 63 9.00 -2.91 -4.89
N THR A 64 9.59 -3.14 -6.06
CA THR A 64 10.01 -2.06 -6.98
C THR A 64 8.81 -1.35 -7.62
N ASN A 65 7.73 -2.08 -7.94
CA ASN A 65 6.58 -1.50 -8.63
C ASN A 65 5.60 -0.81 -7.66
N GLU A 66 5.60 -1.21 -6.40
CA GLU A 66 4.67 -0.70 -5.39
C GLU A 66 4.80 0.81 -5.15
N ASN A 67 5.98 1.34 -5.33
CA ASN A 67 6.28 2.77 -5.12
C ASN A 67 6.19 3.62 -6.41
N THR A 68 5.70 3.06 -7.50
CA THR A 68 5.57 3.79 -8.76
C THR A 68 4.53 4.89 -8.66
N MET A 69 4.87 6.09 -9.15
CA MET A 69 3.98 7.24 -9.20
C MET A 69 3.56 7.50 -10.66
N ASN A 70 2.36 7.03 -11.04
CA ASN A 70 1.84 7.20 -12.41
C ASN A 70 1.02 8.48 -12.59
N ARG A 71 0.49 9.01 -11.51
CA ARG A 71 -0.33 10.23 -11.47
C ARG A 71 -0.22 10.85 -10.09
N ILE A 72 -0.17 12.17 -10.03
CA ILE A 72 -0.15 12.91 -8.78
C ILE A 72 -1.19 14.00 -8.85
N THR A 73 -2.06 14.08 -7.82
CA THR A 73 -2.96 15.21 -7.63
C THR A 73 -2.58 15.95 -6.36
N ILE A 74 -2.33 17.23 -6.48
CA ILE A 74 -1.93 18.10 -5.36
C ILE A 74 -3.11 19.00 -5.02
N GLY A 75 -3.59 18.92 -3.78
CA GLY A 75 -4.51 19.86 -3.18
C GLY A 75 -3.77 20.78 -2.22
N ILE A 76 -3.93 22.08 -2.37
CA ILE A 76 -3.41 23.10 -1.45
C ILE A 76 -4.60 23.80 -0.80
N PHE A 77 -4.60 23.86 0.51
CA PHE A 77 -5.70 24.40 1.32
C PHE A 77 -5.13 25.37 2.35
N ASP A 78 -5.97 26.29 2.81
CA ASP A 78 -5.62 27.13 3.97
C ASP A 78 -5.27 26.28 5.21
N GLN A 79 -4.71 26.90 6.22
CA GLN A 79 -4.31 26.23 7.46
C GLN A 79 -5.44 25.44 8.12
N ALA A 80 -6.66 25.92 8.05
CA ALA A 80 -7.83 25.27 8.60
C ALA A 80 -8.38 24.14 7.70
N GLY A 81 -7.91 24.03 6.46
CA GLY A 81 -8.41 23.07 5.48
C GLY A 81 -9.80 23.40 4.94
N THR A 82 -10.29 24.64 5.15
CA THR A 82 -11.64 25.06 4.80
C THR A 82 -11.75 25.72 3.43
N THR A 83 -10.63 26.19 2.89
CA THR A 83 -10.57 26.90 1.61
C THR A 83 -9.48 26.33 0.73
N VAL A 84 -9.85 25.95 -0.49
CA VAL A 84 -8.89 25.50 -1.49
C VAL A 84 -8.11 26.70 -2.06
N ARG A 85 -6.78 26.54 -2.17
CA ARG A 85 -5.88 27.45 -2.87
C ARG A 85 -5.63 27.01 -4.31
N ALA A 86 -5.44 25.70 -4.48
CA ALA A 86 -5.28 25.07 -5.79
C ALA A 86 -5.58 23.57 -5.70
N VAL A 87 -6.10 23.00 -6.77
CA VAL A 87 -6.07 21.55 -7.01
C VAL A 87 -5.49 21.34 -8.40
N GLN A 88 -4.40 20.63 -8.50
CA GLN A 88 -3.70 20.41 -9.77
C GLN A 88 -3.29 18.96 -9.93
N GLU A 89 -3.51 18.43 -11.12
CA GLU A 89 -3.19 17.06 -11.48
C GLU A 89 -1.99 17.04 -12.44
N PHE A 90 -1.09 16.09 -12.20
CA PHE A 90 0.13 15.89 -12.98
C PHE A 90 0.21 14.44 -13.46
N SER A 91 0.60 14.27 -14.71
CA SER A 91 0.97 13.00 -15.30
C SER A 91 2.47 12.94 -15.54
N PRO A 92 3.13 11.78 -15.43
CA PRO A 92 4.56 11.67 -15.68
C PRO A 92 4.89 11.91 -17.14
N THR A 93 6.08 12.47 -17.37
CA THR A 93 6.70 12.56 -18.69
C THR A 93 7.69 11.41 -18.89
N SER A 94 8.08 11.18 -20.13
CA SER A 94 9.05 10.14 -20.48
C SER A 94 10.48 10.50 -20.08
N THR A 95 10.79 11.79 -20.02
CA THR A 95 12.13 12.29 -19.69
C THR A 95 12.06 13.49 -18.73
N GLU A 96 13.12 13.72 -17.97
CA GLU A 96 13.21 14.86 -17.07
C GLU A 96 13.13 16.20 -17.81
N SER A 97 13.67 16.26 -19.02
CA SER A 97 13.61 17.46 -19.87
C SER A 97 12.20 17.82 -20.32
N ASP A 98 11.28 16.86 -20.35
CA ASP A 98 9.89 17.08 -20.74
C ASP A 98 9.02 17.52 -19.54
N ALA A 99 9.54 17.49 -18.32
CA ALA A 99 8.85 17.96 -17.13
C ALA A 99 8.74 19.48 -17.14
N THR A 100 7.53 19.97 -17.45
CA THR A 100 7.23 21.40 -17.51
C THR A 100 6.52 21.83 -16.23
N ALA A 101 6.96 22.96 -15.69
CA ALA A 101 6.29 23.53 -14.51
C ALA A 101 4.78 23.70 -14.77
N GLY A 102 3.97 23.18 -13.86
CA GLY A 102 2.52 23.32 -13.87
C GLY A 102 1.74 22.31 -14.73
N SER A 103 2.40 21.39 -15.45
CA SER A 103 1.66 20.42 -16.28
C SER A 103 2.14 18.98 -16.16
N ASN A 104 3.45 18.76 -16.07
CA ASN A 104 4.04 17.43 -16.10
C ASN A 104 5.05 17.25 -14.96
N LEU A 105 5.28 16.02 -14.58
CA LEU A 105 6.33 15.65 -13.63
C LEU A 105 7.25 14.61 -14.24
N PHE A 106 8.50 14.62 -13.83
CA PHE A 106 9.41 13.50 -14.03
C PHE A 106 9.54 12.71 -12.74
N TYR A 107 9.24 11.42 -12.81
CA TYR A 107 9.43 10.50 -11.72
C TYR A 107 10.71 9.68 -11.91
N ASN A 108 11.64 9.82 -11.00
CA ASN A 108 12.85 8.99 -10.99
C ASN A 108 12.58 7.72 -10.17
N GLY A 109 12.28 6.63 -10.87
CA GLY A 109 11.99 5.33 -10.25
C GLY A 109 13.16 4.73 -9.48
N THR A 110 14.40 5.15 -9.76
CA THR A 110 15.58 4.63 -9.06
C THR A 110 15.67 5.14 -7.62
N ASN A 111 15.26 6.36 -7.37
CA ASN A 111 15.29 6.99 -6.04
C ASN A 111 13.90 7.32 -5.48
N GLY A 112 12.84 6.92 -6.17
CA GLY A 112 11.45 7.12 -5.71
C GLY A 112 11.08 8.59 -5.51
N THR A 113 11.65 9.52 -6.29
CA THR A 113 11.47 10.95 -6.10
C THR A 113 10.81 11.60 -7.31
N ALA A 114 9.79 12.44 -7.07
CA ALA A 114 9.21 13.33 -8.06
C ALA A 114 9.30 14.78 -7.58
N THR A 115 9.51 15.71 -8.50
CA THR A 115 9.48 17.15 -8.22
C THR A 115 8.50 17.81 -9.16
N VAL A 116 7.60 18.62 -8.59
CA VAL A 116 6.60 19.40 -9.34
C VAL A 116 6.58 20.83 -8.87
N SER A 117 6.11 21.73 -9.74
CA SER A 117 5.90 23.12 -9.42
C SER A 117 4.43 23.51 -9.58
N VAL A 118 3.85 24.06 -8.54
CA VAL A 118 2.47 24.58 -8.52
C VAL A 118 2.52 26.10 -8.43
N VAL A 119 1.75 26.77 -9.27
CA VAL A 119 1.62 28.24 -9.26
C VAL A 119 0.25 28.63 -8.79
N THR A 120 0.18 29.54 -7.81
CA THR A 120 -1.06 30.11 -7.27
C THR A 120 -0.82 31.51 -6.72
N THR A 121 -1.82 32.34 -6.65
CA THR A 121 -1.72 33.70 -6.10
C THR A 121 -1.97 33.76 -4.59
N GLN A 122 -2.52 32.70 -4.00
CA GLN A 122 -2.97 32.68 -2.60
C GLN A 122 -2.22 31.63 -1.77
N LEU A 123 -0.90 31.69 -1.70
CA LEU A 123 -0.10 30.76 -0.93
C LEU A 123 0.48 31.41 0.32
N THR A 124 0.41 30.71 1.45
CA THR A 124 1.00 31.11 2.73
C THR A 124 1.87 29.98 3.31
N ASN A 125 2.76 30.30 4.25
CA ASN A 125 3.64 29.32 4.89
C ASN A 125 2.94 28.42 5.92
N THR A 126 1.62 28.54 6.07
CA THR A 126 0.82 27.68 6.97
C THR A 126 -0.15 26.83 6.20
N ASP A 127 -0.23 26.99 4.87
CA ASP A 127 -1.15 26.20 4.05
C ASP A 127 -0.82 24.71 4.11
N GLN A 128 -1.87 23.89 4.09
CA GLN A 128 -1.79 22.43 4.07
C GLN A 128 -1.68 21.93 2.63
N ILE A 129 -0.89 20.88 2.45
CA ILE A 129 -0.76 20.16 1.18
C ILE A 129 -1.26 18.75 1.39
N LEU A 130 -2.13 18.28 0.50
CA LEU A 130 -2.51 16.89 0.33
C LEU A 130 -2.05 16.41 -1.05
N VAL A 131 -1.35 15.29 -1.08
CA VAL A 131 -0.84 14.69 -2.33
C VAL A 131 -1.43 13.31 -2.47
N ALA A 132 -2.37 13.15 -3.40
CA ALA A 132 -2.87 11.85 -3.82
C ALA A 132 -2.02 11.33 -4.98
N VAL A 133 -1.51 10.12 -4.82
CA VAL A 133 -0.74 9.41 -5.84
C VAL A 133 -1.57 8.27 -6.37
N ASN A 134 -1.52 8.05 -7.68
CA ASN A 134 -2.20 6.95 -8.38
C ASN A 134 -3.74 6.98 -8.27
N ALA A 135 -4.31 8.16 -8.05
CA ALA A 135 -5.75 8.35 -8.15
C ALA A 135 -6.19 8.39 -9.63
N PRO A 136 -7.43 7.96 -9.95
CA PRO A 136 -8.01 8.16 -11.28
C PRO A 136 -8.03 9.63 -11.70
N ALA A 137 -7.95 9.86 -13.02
CA ALA A 137 -8.03 11.20 -13.59
C ALA A 137 -9.31 11.90 -13.13
N SER A 138 -9.19 13.19 -12.82
CA SER A 138 -10.31 14.08 -12.47
C SER A 138 -11.10 13.71 -11.20
N LEU A 139 -10.62 12.74 -10.40
CA LEU A 139 -11.30 12.33 -9.16
C LEU A 139 -11.49 13.52 -8.20
N PHE A 140 -10.55 14.43 -8.14
CA PHE A 140 -10.55 15.57 -7.22
C PHE A 140 -11.14 16.85 -7.84
N THR A 141 -11.77 16.76 -9.01
CA THR A 141 -12.45 17.92 -9.61
C THR A 141 -13.57 18.42 -8.69
N GLY A 142 -13.63 19.75 -8.50
CA GLY A 142 -14.65 20.39 -7.67
C GLY A 142 -14.44 20.28 -6.17
N VAL A 143 -13.27 19.77 -5.71
CA VAL A 143 -12.91 19.79 -4.30
C VAL A 143 -12.71 21.22 -3.83
N SER A 144 -13.34 21.59 -2.72
CA SER A 144 -13.27 22.94 -2.13
C SER A 144 -12.61 22.97 -0.73
N THR A 145 -12.54 21.82 -0.05
CA THR A 145 -11.95 21.69 1.27
C THR A 145 -11.00 20.49 1.35
N ALA A 146 -10.09 20.50 2.32
CA ALA A 146 -9.24 19.34 2.63
C ALA A 146 -10.07 18.12 3.02
N ALA A 147 -11.17 18.31 3.72
CA ALA A 147 -12.10 17.25 4.08
C ALA A 147 -12.76 16.63 2.84
N ASP A 148 -13.17 17.43 1.83
CA ASP A 148 -13.70 16.91 0.58
C ASP A 148 -12.65 16.13 -0.20
N PHE A 149 -11.41 16.56 -0.17
CA PHE A 149 -10.29 15.83 -0.77
C PHE A 149 -10.14 14.45 -0.12
N LYS A 150 -10.10 14.38 1.21
CA LYS A 150 -9.96 13.15 1.97
C LYS A 150 -11.15 12.19 1.83
N LYS A 151 -12.36 12.72 1.64
CA LYS A 151 -13.57 11.90 1.43
C LYS A 151 -13.68 11.24 0.06
N LYS A 152 -12.80 11.54 -0.88
CA LYS A 152 -12.82 10.87 -2.19
C LYS A 152 -12.55 9.38 -2.00
N THR A 153 -13.34 8.57 -2.68
CA THR A 153 -13.32 7.10 -2.53
C THR A 153 -12.90 6.42 -3.82
N LEU A 154 -12.27 5.26 -3.67
CA LEU A 154 -12.03 4.29 -4.74
C LEU A 154 -12.77 3.01 -4.39
N THR A 155 -13.31 2.31 -5.40
CA THR A 155 -13.67 0.92 -5.24
C THR A 155 -12.40 0.05 -5.11
N ALA A 156 -12.53 -1.15 -4.55
CA ALA A 156 -11.39 -2.06 -4.45
C ALA A 156 -10.79 -2.38 -5.84
N VAL A 157 -11.64 -2.50 -6.86
CA VAL A 157 -11.18 -2.69 -8.25
C VAL A 157 -10.33 -1.51 -8.72
N GLN A 158 -10.76 -0.28 -8.48
CA GLN A 158 -9.99 0.92 -8.87
C GLN A 158 -8.69 1.05 -8.10
N ALA A 159 -8.67 0.64 -6.83
CA ALA A 159 -7.52 0.77 -5.94
C ALA A 159 -6.46 -0.33 -6.14
N LEU A 160 -6.89 -1.56 -6.45
CA LEU A 160 -6.04 -2.74 -6.36
C LEU A 160 -5.84 -3.47 -7.70
N TYR A 161 -6.74 -3.26 -8.66
CA TYR A 161 -6.72 -3.95 -9.95
C TYR A 161 -6.39 -2.98 -11.08
N THR A 162 -5.17 -3.04 -11.58
CA THR A 162 -4.73 -2.10 -12.62
C THR A 162 -4.53 -2.76 -13.97
N LYS A 163 -4.66 -4.09 -14.13
CA LYS A 163 -4.47 -4.76 -15.40
C LYS A 163 -5.17 -6.10 -15.58
N SER A 164 -5.49 -6.35 -16.85
CA SER A 164 -6.08 -7.57 -17.39
C SER A 164 -5.11 -8.74 -17.54
N ASP A 165 -3.84 -8.59 -17.26
CA ASP A 165 -2.84 -9.62 -17.53
C ASP A 165 -2.61 -10.51 -16.31
N LYS A 166 -3.50 -11.47 -16.13
CA LYS A 166 -3.25 -12.67 -15.33
C LYS A 166 -2.43 -13.67 -16.17
N SER A 167 -1.22 -13.27 -16.58
CA SER A 167 -0.45 -14.12 -17.48
C SER A 167 0.29 -15.25 -16.79
N SER A 168 0.38 -15.24 -15.45
CA SER A 168 1.01 -16.31 -14.71
C SER A 168 0.47 -16.42 -13.29
N PRO A 169 0.05 -17.61 -12.83
CA PRO A 169 -0.30 -17.84 -11.43
C PRO A 169 0.91 -17.74 -10.48
N THR A 170 2.13 -17.69 -11.01
CA THR A 170 3.37 -17.58 -10.25
C THR A 170 3.77 -16.11 -9.99
N ASP A 171 3.19 -15.15 -10.70
CA ASP A 171 3.58 -13.76 -10.61
C ASP A 171 2.86 -12.98 -9.50
N GLY A 172 2.13 -13.68 -8.63
CA GLY A 172 1.26 -13.01 -7.68
C GLY A 172 0.16 -12.23 -8.42
N ILE A 173 -1.00 -12.26 -7.90
CA ILE A 173 -2.15 -11.70 -8.56
C ILE A 173 -2.16 -10.22 -8.35
N ALA A 174 -2.34 -9.48 -9.42
CA ALA A 174 -2.28 -8.04 -9.46
C ALA A 174 -0.90 -7.48 -9.09
N VAL A 175 0.01 -7.45 -10.04
CA VAL A 175 1.16 -6.55 -10.01
C VAL A 175 0.61 -5.14 -10.03
N SER A 176 0.33 -4.58 -8.87
CA SER A 176 -0.13 -3.20 -8.80
C SER A 176 1.07 -2.26 -8.81
N ASN A 177 1.41 -1.74 -9.98
CA ASN A 177 2.28 -0.57 -10.10
C ASN A 177 1.50 0.75 -9.98
N ASN A 178 0.29 0.71 -9.44
CA ASN A 178 -0.61 1.85 -9.35
C ASN A 178 -1.36 1.90 -8.02
N ILE A 179 -0.73 1.44 -6.94
CA ILE A 179 -1.32 1.45 -5.61
C ILE A 179 -1.57 2.89 -5.16
N PRO A 180 -2.79 3.24 -4.72
CA PRO A 180 -3.10 4.58 -4.26
C PRO A 180 -2.32 4.91 -2.99
N MET A 181 -1.79 6.13 -2.94
CA MET A 181 -1.06 6.66 -1.80
C MET A 181 -1.58 8.06 -1.45
N LEU A 182 -1.44 8.45 -0.20
CA LEU A 182 -1.68 9.81 0.27
C LEU A 182 -0.50 10.29 1.09
N GLY A 183 -0.11 11.53 0.89
CA GLY A 183 0.86 12.22 1.72
C GLY A 183 0.37 13.60 2.10
N THR A 184 0.83 14.09 3.25
CA THR A 184 0.50 15.41 3.78
C THR A 184 1.77 16.18 4.09
N ALA A 185 1.71 17.49 3.95
CA ALA A 185 2.77 18.40 4.39
C ALA A 185 2.21 19.80 4.67
N THR A 186 3.05 20.63 5.30
CA THR A 186 2.81 22.06 5.44
C THR A 186 3.78 22.83 4.56
N VAL A 187 3.30 23.90 3.95
CA VAL A 187 4.10 24.78 3.12
C VAL A 187 5.14 25.52 3.99
N SER A 188 6.33 25.68 3.45
CA SER A 188 7.41 26.48 4.04
C SER A 188 7.91 27.49 3.01
N GLY A 189 8.19 28.71 3.43
CA GLY A 189 8.69 29.77 2.55
C GLY A 189 8.06 31.12 2.80
N SER A 190 8.42 32.09 1.95
CA SER A 190 7.92 33.47 2.03
C SER A 190 8.02 34.18 0.68
N GLY A 191 7.36 35.32 0.57
CA GLY A 191 7.37 36.14 -0.66
C GLY A 191 6.70 35.40 -1.82
N THR A 192 7.46 35.11 -2.87
CA THR A 192 6.96 34.39 -4.07
C THR A 192 7.45 32.95 -4.16
N SER A 193 8.32 32.49 -3.24
CA SER A 193 8.96 31.18 -3.32
C SER A 193 8.64 30.35 -2.07
N TYR A 194 8.03 29.20 -2.30
CA TYR A 194 7.63 28.24 -1.29
C TYR A 194 8.10 26.84 -1.65
N SER A 195 8.24 26.00 -0.64
CA SER A 195 8.61 24.60 -0.81
C SER A 195 7.90 23.69 0.18
N ALA A 196 7.79 22.42 -0.15
CA ALA A 196 7.41 21.37 0.77
C ALA A 196 7.99 20.01 0.34
N THR A 197 8.12 19.11 1.31
CA THR A 197 8.46 17.71 1.04
C THR A 197 7.35 16.82 1.59
N VAL A 198 6.83 15.95 0.73
CA VAL A 198 5.75 15.02 1.06
C VAL A 198 6.28 13.60 0.96
N LYS A 199 5.89 12.76 1.92
CA LYS A 199 6.16 11.32 1.93
C LYS A 199 4.83 10.57 1.90
N PRO A 200 4.32 10.21 0.72
CA PRO A 200 3.08 9.45 0.61
C PRO A 200 3.23 8.06 1.21
N ILE A 201 2.17 7.58 1.84
CA ILE A 201 2.03 6.21 2.31
C ILE A 201 0.95 5.49 1.50
N HIS A 202 1.08 4.18 1.35
CA HIS A 202 0.06 3.37 0.68
C HIS A 202 -1.25 3.38 1.47
N LEU A 203 -2.36 3.53 0.76
CA LEU A 203 -3.70 3.42 1.37
C LEU A 203 -4.20 1.98 1.41
N ALA A 204 -3.64 1.10 0.59
CA ALA A 204 -3.88 -0.34 0.63
C ALA A 204 -2.96 -1.04 1.64
N SER A 205 -3.22 -2.33 1.85
CA SER A 205 -2.41 -3.24 2.64
C SER A 205 -1.95 -4.40 1.78
N LYS A 206 -0.83 -5.02 2.15
CA LYS A 206 -0.28 -6.22 1.51
C LYS A 206 -0.44 -7.41 2.44
N VAL A 207 -0.73 -8.57 1.87
CA VAL A 207 -0.79 -9.86 2.59
C VAL A 207 0.11 -10.84 1.85
N THR A 208 1.05 -11.43 2.55
CA THR A 208 2.02 -12.36 1.97
C THR A 208 1.93 -13.72 2.65
N LEU A 209 1.72 -14.79 1.90
CA LEU A 209 1.92 -16.13 2.40
C LEU A 209 3.42 -16.47 2.29
N GLU A 210 4.11 -16.42 3.43
CA GLU A 210 5.55 -16.69 3.52
C GLU A 210 5.87 -18.17 3.46
N SER A 211 5.04 -19.00 4.13
CA SER A 211 5.21 -20.44 4.17
C SER A 211 3.89 -21.14 4.50
N LEU A 212 3.75 -22.35 3.97
CA LEU A 212 2.66 -23.27 4.28
C LEU A 212 3.24 -24.66 4.45
N LYS A 213 2.95 -25.32 5.58
CA LYS A 213 3.34 -26.69 5.87
C LYS A 213 2.26 -27.43 6.64
N VAL A 214 2.39 -28.74 6.75
CA VAL A 214 1.56 -29.59 7.61
C VAL A 214 2.41 -30.22 8.70
N GLU A 215 1.82 -30.37 9.90
CA GLU A 215 2.41 -31.07 11.03
C GLU A 215 1.30 -31.82 11.75
N PHE A 216 0.84 -32.93 11.16
CA PHE A 216 -0.14 -33.79 11.77
C PHE A 216 0.47 -34.61 12.94
N ALA A 217 -0.26 -34.75 14.01
CA ALA A 217 0.20 -35.53 15.18
C ALA A 217 0.46 -36.99 14.78
N SER A 218 1.64 -37.51 15.10
CA SER A 218 2.07 -38.87 14.71
C SER A 218 1.25 -40.00 15.33
N ASP A 219 0.61 -39.71 16.47
CA ASP A 219 -0.27 -40.61 17.22
C ASP A 219 -1.76 -40.26 17.07
N GLY A 220 -2.08 -39.28 16.22
CA GLY A 220 -3.42 -38.80 15.99
C GLY A 220 -4.14 -39.53 14.84
N PRO A 221 -5.46 -39.27 14.70
CA PRO A 221 -6.28 -39.88 13.66
C PRO A 221 -5.88 -39.48 12.23
N TYR A 222 -5.05 -38.45 12.10
CA TYR A 222 -4.59 -37.90 10.82
C TYR A 222 -3.07 -38.04 10.63
N SER A 223 -2.42 -39.01 11.30
CA SER A 223 -0.97 -39.18 11.24
C SER A 223 -0.44 -39.47 9.83
N ALA A 224 -1.26 -40.06 8.98
CA ALA A 224 -0.95 -40.36 7.55
C ALA A 224 -1.61 -39.36 6.58
N ALA A 225 -2.35 -38.36 7.09
CA ALA A 225 -3.09 -37.43 6.23
C ALA A 225 -2.17 -36.58 5.35
N THR A 226 -2.74 -36.15 4.22
CA THR A 226 -2.10 -35.20 3.31
C THR A 226 -3.02 -34.00 3.04
N PHE A 227 -2.42 -32.91 2.62
CA PHE A 227 -3.14 -31.71 2.20
C PHE A 227 -2.57 -31.19 0.88
N THR A 228 -3.44 -30.95 -0.08
CA THR A 228 -3.07 -30.37 -1.37
C THR A 228 -3.75 -29.01 -1.52
N PRO A 229 -3.03 -27.89 -1.48
CA PRO A 229 -3.64 -26.57 -1.69
C PRO A 229 -4.14 -26.44 -3.12
N THR A 230 -5.35 -25.93 -3.30
CA THR A 230 -5.99 -25.76 -4.61
C THR A 230 -6.28 -24.31 -4.96
N GLU A 231 -6.40 -23.44 -3.97
CA GLU A 231 -6.64 -22.02 -4.14
C GLU A 231 -6.23 -21.26 -2.88
N ILE A 232 -5.64 -20.07 -3.04
CA ILE A 232 -5.31 -19.16 -1.94
C ILE A 232 -5.92 -17.81 -2.26
N PHE A 233 -6.62 -17.19 -1.30
CA PHE A 233 -7.36 -15.97 -1.59
C PHE A 233 -7.58 -15.11 -0.35
N ILE A 234 -7.94 -13.83 -0.58
CA ILE A 234 -8.43 -12.93 0.45
C ILE A 234 -9.95 -13.04 0.56
N TYR A 235 -10.44 -13.11 1.77
CA TYR A 235 -11.85 -13.18 2.11
C TYR A 235 -12.25 -11.97 2.96
N ASN A 236 -13.40 -11.36 2.67
CA ASN A 236 -13.92 -10.15 3.32
C ASN A 236 -13.02 -8.91 3.15
N ALA A 237 -12.57 -8.63 1.93
CA ALA A 237 -11.98 -7.33 1.62
C ALA A 237 -13.10 -6.28 1.43
N PRO A 238 -13.11 -5.14 2.16
CA PRO A 238 -14.05 -4.06 1.89
C PRO A 238 -13.99 -3.60 0.44
N ASP A 239 -15.14 -3.31 -0.19
CA ASP A 239 -15.17 -2.84 -1.58
C ASP A 239 -14.86 -1.35 -1.68
N GLY A 240 -13.73 -0.95 -1.14
CA GLY A 240 -13.17 0.39 -1.36
C GLY A 240 -12.32 0.93 -0.21
N LEU A 241 -11.80 2.13 -0.44
CA LEU A 241 -11.04 2.94 0.51
C LEU A 241 -11.24 4.44 0.23
N THR A 242 -10.85 5.28 1.19
CA THR A 242 -10.85 6.74 1.05
C THR A 242 -9.42 7.28 0.97
N PHE A 243 -9.27 8.52 0.46
CA PHE A 243 -7.99 9.25 0.49
C PHE A 243 -7.78 9.95 1.84
N ASP A 244 -7.93 9.20 2.92
CA ASP A 244 -7.62 9.66 4.27
C ASP A 244 -6.59 8.73 4.91
N ASP A 245 -5.38 9.23 5.13
CA ASP A 245 -4.27 8.48 5.72
C ASP A 245 -4.51 8.08 7.18
N ALA A 246 -5.31 8.87 7.90
CA ALA A 246 -5.70 8.57 9.28
C ALA A 246 -6.90 7.63 9.37
N ASN A 247 -7.80 7.67 8.39
CA ASN A 247 -9.04 6.89 8.39
C ASN A 247 -9.45 6.47 6.98
N PRO A 248 -8.68 5.59 6.32
CA PRO A 248 -8.94 5.18 4.93
C PRO A 248 -10.13 4.21 4.80
N TYR A 249 -10.81 3.90 5.89
CA TYR A 249 -11.90 2.93 5.92
C TYR A 249 -13.17 3.51 5.31
N ILE A 250 -13.87 2.69 4.53
CA ILE A 250 -15.20 3.02 4.04
C ILE A 250 -16.28 2.37 4.93
N SER A 251 -17.40 3.05 5.08
CA SER A 251 -18.60 2.41 5.61
C SER A 251 -19.25 1.63 4.48
N THR A 252 -19.08 0.32 4.47
CA THR A 252 -19.63 -0.56 3.43
C THR A 252 -20.33 -1.77 4.03
N SER A 253 -21.36 -2.24 3.34
CA SER A 253 -21.93 -3.57 3.55
C SER A 253 -21.45 -4.58 2.50
N THR A 254 -20.64 -4.14 1.54
CA THR A 254 -20.13 -4.96 0.44
C THR A 254 -18.70 -5.38 0.75
N TYR A 255 -18.49 -6.69 0.82
CA TYR A 255 -17.20 -7.32 1.00
C TYR A 255 -16.93 -8.27 -0.16
N LEU A 256 -15.73 -8.16 -0.72
CA LEU A 256 -15.26 -8.99 -1.82
C LEU A 256 -14.58 -10.25 -1.29
N THR A 257 -14.59 -11.29 -2.08
CA THR A 257 -13.82 -12.51 -1.84
C THR A 257 -13.04 -12.89 -3.09
N GLY A 258 -11.87 -13.47 -2.91
CA GLY A 258 -11.11 -14.07 -4.00
C GLY A 258 -11.55 -15.48 -4.34
N GLU A 259 -12.45 -16.10 -3.57
CA GLU A 259 -12.88 -17.47 -3.85
C GLU A 259 -13.55 -17.58 -5.23
N SER A 260 -12.93 -18.30 -6.15
CA SER A 260 -13.35 -18.39 -7.56
C SER A 260 -14.75 -18.99 -7.74
N SER A 261 -15.24 -19.77 -6.78
CA SER A 261 -16.60 -20.35 -6.79
C SER A 261 -17.67 -19.39 -6.28
N SER A 262 -17.31 -18.23 -5.75
CA SER A 262 -18.25 -17.24 -5.23
C SER A 262 -18.85 -16.38 -6.33
N SER A 263 -20.12 -15.99 -6.19
CA SER A 263 -20.76 -15.00 -7.08
C SER A 263 -20.21 -13.58 -6.94
N SER A 264 -19.54 -13.28 -5.83
CA SER A 264 -18.86 -12.01 -5.55
C SER A 264 -17.34 -12.10 -5.69
N ALA A 265 -16.87 -13.08 -6.49
CA ALA A 265 -15.46 -13.30 -6.70
C ALA A 265 -14.78 -12.08 -7.34
N ALA A 266 -13.67 -11.67 -6.74
CA ALA A 266 -12.75 -10.67 -7.27
C ALA A 266 -11.42 -11.35 -7.58
N ASP A 267 -11.17 -11.55 -8.84
CA ASP A 267 -10.01 -12.31 -9.31
C ASP A 267 -8.66 -11.81 -8.79
N PHE A 268 -8.54 -10.49 -8.55
CA PHE A 268 -7.31 -9.89 -8.02
C PHE A 268 -7.07 -10.22 -6.54
N LEU A 269 -8.00 -10.88 -5.89
CA LEU A 269 -7.89 -11.37 -4.50
C LEU A 269 -7.63 -12.89 -4.43
N SER A 270 -7.37 -13.57 -5.56
CA SER A 270 -7.20 -15.03 -5.63
C SER A 270 -5.99 -15.45 -6.44
N THR A 271 -5.39 -16.60 -6.11
CA THR A 271 -4.44 -17.29 -7.01
C THR A 271 -5.13 -17.89 -8.24
N GLY A 272 -6.46 -17.98 -8.21
CA GLY A 272 -7.16 -18.91 -9.06
C GLY A 272 -6.82 -20.37 -8.70
N ASP A 273 -7.19 -21.30 -9.56
CA ASP A 273 -6.92 -22.72 -9.37
C ASP A 273 -5.42 -23.03 -9.55
N ILE A 274 -4.79 -23.48 -8.46
CA ILE A 274 -3.39 -23.92 -8.41
C ILE A 274 -3.26 -25.45 -8.24
N SER A 275 -4.34 -26.21 -8.40
CA SER A 275 -4.34 -27.67 -8.20
C SER A 275 -3.44 -28.40 -9.18
N THR A 276 -3.27 -27.86 -10.39
CA THR A 276 -2.41 -28.47 -11.41
C THR A 276 -0.94 -28.37 -11.02
N GLY A 277 -0.33 -29.49 -10.70
CA GLY A 277 1.07 -29.54 -10.25
C GLY A 277 1.28 -29.10 -8.81
N ALA A 278 0.20 -28.95 -8.04
CA ALA A 278 0.30 -28.59 -6.62
C ALA A 278 1.09 -29.64 -5.83
N THR A 279 1.92 -29.16 -4.91
CA THR A 279 2.66 -30.02 -3.99
C THR A 279 1.69 -30.64 -2.97
N VAL A 280 1.67 -31.96 -2.89
CA VAL A 280 0.98 -32.68 -1.81
C VAL A 280 1.81 -32.50 -0.54
N LEU A 281 1.23 -31.85 0.46
CA LEU A 281 1.88 -31.64 1.74
C LEU A 281 1.65 -32.82 2.67
N SER A 282 2.74 -33.40 3.18
CA SER A 282 2.74 -34.52 4.12
C SER A 282 3.98 -34.45 5.01
N GLY A 283 3.85 -34.78 6.28
CA GLY A 283 4.98 -34.83 7.20
C GLY A 283 5.73 -33.49 7.29
N THR A 284 6.93 -33.43 6.73
CA THR A 284 7.84 -32.27 6.88
C THR A 284 7.99 -31.40 5.63
N ASN A 285 7.31 -31.75 4.53
CA ASN A 285 7.48 -30.94 3.33
C ASN A 285 6.73 -29.60 3.42
N THR A 286 7.24 -28.61 2.69
CA THR A 286 6.73 -27.25 2.70
C THR A 286 6.26 -26.89 1.30
N PHE A 287 5.17 -26.16 1.22
CA PHE A 287 4.72 -25.52 -0.02
C PHE A 287 5.71 -24.41 -0.40
N GLY A 288 6.38 -24.59 -1.55
CA GLY A 288 7.54 -23.75 -1.91
C GLY A 288 7.20 -22.38 -2.50
N THR A 289 5.96 -22.18 -2.93
CA THR A 289 5.56 -20.94 -3.61
C THR A 289 5.07 -19.92 -2.60
N LYS A 290 5.60 -18.70 -2.70
CA LYS A 290 5.10 -17.55 -1.94
C LYS A 290 4.08 -16.81 -2.80
N TYR A 291 2.96 -16.44 -2.20
CA TYR A 291 1.93 -15.62 -2.81
C TYR A 291 1.75 -14.32 -2.03
N TYR A 292 1.41 -13.26 -2.73
CA TYR A 292 1.04 -11.99 -2.10
C TYR A 292 -0.21 -11.43 -2.75
N PHE A 293 -0.94 -10.64 -1.97
CA PHE A 293 -2.18 -9.98 -2.36
C PHE A 293 -2.16 -8.55 -1.85
N TYR A 294 -2.88 -7.67 -2.53
CA TYR A 294 -3.24 -6.38 -1.96
C TYR A 294 -4.70 -6.45 -1.50
N THR A 295 -5.01 -5.76 -0.41
CA THR A 295 -6.36 -5.64 0.13
C THR A 295 -6.63 -4.23 0.59
N THR A 296 -7.88 -3.84 0.60
CA THR A 296 -8.32 -2.59 1.20
C THR A 296 -8.24 -2.67 2.73
N PRO A 297 -8.00 -1.55 3.42
CA PRO A 297 -8.08 -1.50 4.88
C PRO A 297 -9.45 -1.90 5.40
N ASN A 298 -9.48 -2.56 6.56
CA ASN A 298 -10.71 -3.04 7.19
C ASN A 298 -10.68 -2.79 8.69
N ASN A 299 -11.65 -2.03 9.20
CA ASN A 299 -11.84 -1.80 10.63
C ASN A 299 -12.95 -2.67 11.25
N ASN A 300 -13.58 -3.55 10.48
CA ASN A 300 -14.53 -4.52 11.01
C ASN A 300 -13.78 -5.66 11.68
N VAL A 301 -13.91 -5.75 12.98
CA VAL A 301 -13.21 -6.74 13.82
C VAL A 301 -14.11 -7.90 14.26
N ASP A 302 -15.35 -7.92 13.79
CA ASP A 302 -16.37 -8.91 14.16
C ASP A 302 -16.67 -9.88 13.01
N ALA A 303 -17.83 -9.75 12.39
CA ALA A 303 -18.33 -10.72 11.39
C ALA A 303 -17.55 -10.68 10.07
N ASN A 304 -17.09 -9.51 9.67
CA ASN A 304 -16.48 -9.28 8.36
C ASN A 304 -14.95 -9.03 8.43
N LYS A 305 -14.26 -9.74 9.33
CA LYS A 305 -12.79 -9.70 9.39
C LYS A 305 -12.19 -10.12 8.06
N THR A 306 -11.18 -9.40 7.61
CA THR A 306 -10.40 -9.84 6.43
C THR A 306 -9.54 -11.04 6.81
N LYS A 307 -9.55 -12.06 5.96
CA LYS A 307 -8.83 -13.31 6.17
C LYS A 307 -8.00 -13.66 4.93
N LEU A 308 -6.83 -14.23 5.14
CA LEU A 308 -6.14 -15.02 4.12
C LEU A 308 -6.68 -16.46 4.23
N VAL A 309 -7.21 -16.99 3.15
CA VAL A 309 -7.79 -18.34 3.15
C VAL A 309 -6.97 -19.27 2.26
N ILE A 310 -6.61 -20.41 2.81
CA ILE A 310 -6.00 -21.51 2.07
C ILE A 310 -7.06 -22.58 1.90
N LYS A 311 -7.46 -22.85 0.66
CA LYS A 311 -8.41 -23.89 0.25
C LYS A 311 -7.65 -25.05 -0.34
N GLY A 312 -8.06 -26.26 -0.05
CA GLY A 312 -7.42 -27.44 -0.62
C GLY A 312 -8.16 -28.73 -0.35
N GLN A 313 -7.57 -29.82 -0.83
CA GLN A 313 -8.03 -31.17 -0.62
C GLN A 313 -7.32 -31.79 0.57
N PHE A 314 -8.05 -32.18 1.58
CA PHE A 314 -7.57 -32.92 2.74
C PHE A 314 -7.90 -34.40 2.56
N ASP A 315 -6.87 -35.22 2.43
CA ASP A 315 -6.98 -36.66 2.38
C ASP A 315 -6.62 -37.21 3.77
N PRO A 316 -7.58 -37.81 4.50
CA PRO A 316 -7.38 -38.18 5.89
C PRO A 316 -6.44 -39.38 6.11
N ASP A 317 -6.22 -40.21 5.13
CA ASP A 317 -5.34 -41.40 5.19
C ASP A 317 -4.13 -41.31 4.26
N GLY A 318 -4.06 -40.26 3.42
CA GLY A 318 -2.96 -40.04 2.48
C GLY A 318 -2.79 -41.10 1.39
N SER A 319 -3.72 -42.07 1.32
CA SER A 319 -3.65 -43.18 0.41
C SER A 319 -4.64 -43.06 -0.76
N GLY A 320 -5.56 -42.11 -0.68
CA GLY A 320 -6.68 -41.96 -1.61
C GLY A 320 -7.78 -42.99 -1.43
N SER A 321 -7.70 -43.85 -0.40
CA SER A 321 -8.74 -44.85 -0.11
C SER A 321 -9.97 -44.21 0.52
N ALA A 322 -9.79 -43.20 1.35
CA ALA A 322 -10.86 -42.37 1.82
C ALA A 322 -11.03 -41.15 0.89
N PRO A 323 -12.29 -40.72 0.59
CA PRO A 323 -12.50 -39.59 -0.29
C PRO A 323 -11.92 -38.32 0.32
N ALA A 324 -11.07 -37.62 -0.44
CA ALA A 324 -10.55 -36.34 -0.06
C ALA A 324 -11.69 -35.30 0.10
N LYS A 325 -11.53 -34.40 1.05
CA LYS A 325 -12.54 -33.36 1.36
C LYS A 325 -11.97 -31.98 1.03
N THR A 326 -12.78 -31.16 0.39
CA THR A 326 -12.46 -29.74 0.27
C THR A 326 -12.57 -29.09 1.65
N VAL A 327 -11.49 -28.46 2.08
CA VAL A 327 -11.40 -27.79 3.36
C VAL A 327 -10.78 -26.41 3.21
N TYR A 328 -11.04 -25.54 4.20
CA TYR A 328 -10.56 -24.17 4.25
C TYR A 328 -9.78 -23.94 5.54
N TYR A 329 -8.70 -23.17 5.42
CA TYR A 329 -7.91 -22.68 6.55
C TYR A 329 -7.93 -21.14 6.54
N PRO A 330 -8.97 -20.52 7.13
CA PRO A 330 -9.10 -19.06 7.20
C PRO A 330 -8.16 -18.48 8.28
N VAL A 331 -7.19 -17.71 7.85
CA VAL A 331 -6.22 -17.00 8.67
C VAL A 331 -6.70 -15.58 8.89
N LYS A 332 -7.11 -15.23 10.10
CA LYS A 332 -7.49 -13.85 10.46
C LYS A 332 -6.26 -12.96 10.44
N LEU A 333 -6.30 -11.91 9.62
CA LEU A 333 -5.20 -10.95 9.57
C LEU A 333 -5.12 -10.15 10.88
N ASN A 334 -3.90 -9.70 11.20
CA ASN A 334 -3.62 -8.97 12.45
C ASN A 334 -4.10 -9.71 13.71
N SER A 335 -4.00 -11.03 13.69
CA SER A 335 -4.28 -11.87 14.86
C SER A 335 -3.06 -11.88 15.78
N ASN A 336 -3.25 -11.53 17.03
CA ASN A 336 -2.18 -11.51 18.04
C ASN A 336 -1.96 -12.86 18.74
N VAL A 337 -2.54 -13.93 18.23
CA VAL A 337 -2.39 -15.26 18.82
C VAL A 337 -1.01 -15.83 18.47
N LYS A 338 -0.18 -16.05 19.49
CA LYS A 338 1.08 -16.78 19.35
C LYS A 338 0.83 -18.27 19.18
N SER A 339 1.85 -19.00 18.72
CA SER A 339 1.82 -20.44 18.54
C SER A 339 1.52 -21.25 19.82
N ASP A 340 1.72 -20.67 20.98
CA ASP A 340 1.42 -21.24 22.28
C ASP A 340 -0.01 -20.92 22.79
N GLY A 341 -0.83 -20.26 21.96
CA GLY A 341 -2.17 -19.80 22.31
C GLY A 341 -2.21 -18.52 23.14
N SER A 342 -1.05 -17.94 23.48
CA SER A 342 -1.00 -16.65 24.16
C SER A 342 -1.21 -15.51 23.17
N HIS A 343 -1.76 -14.39 23.65
CA HIS A 343 -1.89 -13.18 22.85
C HIS A 343 -0.64 -12.30 23.01
N SER A 344 0.01 -11.96 21.90
CA SER A 344 0.97 -10.85 21.92
C SER A 344 0.21 -9.57 21.64
N VAL A 345 0.36 -8.58 22.51
CA VAL A 345 -0.11 -7.23 22.20
C VAL A 345 0.83 -6.70 21.11
N ALA A 346 0.42 -6.82 19.83
CA ALA A 346 1.07 -6.07 18.77
C ALA A 346 0.79 -4.60 19.08
N GLU A 347 1.82 -3.79 19.15
CA GLU A 347 1.82 -2.36 19.47
C GLU A 347 0.52 -1.87 20.13
N ALA A 348 0.57 -1.36 21.35
CA ALA A 348 -0.56 -0.98 22.21
C ALA A 348 -1.61 -0.01 21.56
N SER A 349 -1.50 0.28 20.28
CA SER A 349 -2.35 1.16 19.49
C SER A 349 -3.16 0.44 18.38
N THR A 350 -2.99 -0.88 18.19
CA THR A 350 -3.68 -1.59 17.10
C THR A 350 -4.80 -2.47 17.63
N ASN A 351 -5.98 -2.34 17.05
CA ASN A 351 -7.09 -3.25 17.35
C ASN A 351 -6.83 -4.60 16.65
N GLU A 352 -7.02 -5.67 17.39
CA GLU A 352 -6.94 -7.04 16.86
C GLU A 352 -7.90 -7.21 15.68
N TYR A 353 -7.47 -7.93 14.65
CA TYR A 353 -8.19 -8.18 13.39
C TYR A 353 -8.44 -6.96 12.49
N GLN A 354 -8.07 -5.78 12.90
CA GLN A 354 -8.14 -4.60 12.02
C GLN A 354 -7.01 -4.65 10.99
N VAL A 355 -7.34 -4.42 9.73
CA VAL A 355 -6.36 -4.30 8.64
C VAL A 355 -6.06 -2.83 8.41
N TYR A 356 -4.84 -2.41 8.76
CA TYR A 356 -4.38 -1.03 8.65
C TYR A 356 -3.78 -0.75 7.28
N PRO A 357 -3.88 0.47 6.75
CA PRO A 357 -3.18 0.88 5.54
C PRO A 357 -1.66 0.79 5.74
N ASN A 358 -0.94 0.72 4.63
CA ASN A 358 0.53 0.74 4.62
C ASN A 358 1.20 -0.36 5.46
N LYS A 359 0.56 -1.51 5.59
CA LYS A 359 1.09 -2.69 6.31
C LYS A 359 1.20 -3.88 5.38
N ASN A 360 2.22 -4.71 5.60
CA ASN A 360 2.36 -6.02 4.99
C ASN A 360 2.20 -7.10 6.07
N TYR A 361 1.18 -7.93 5.92
CA TYR A 361 0.86 -9.04 6.83
C TYR A 361 1.52 -10.32 6.28
N LYS A 362 2.67 -10.68 6.82
CA LYS A 362 3.44 -11.86 6.43
C LYS A 362 2.99 -13.08 7.22
N CYS A 363 2.28 -14.00 6.57
CA CYS A 363 1.64 -15.14 7.19
C CYS A 363 2.47 -16.41 6.97
N SER A 364 2.84 -17.09 8.04
CA SER A 364 3.39 -18.45 8.04
C SER A 364 2.37 -19.39 8.66
N VAL A 365 1.96 -20.41 7.92
CA VAL A 365 0.83 -21.29 8.29
C VAL A 365 1.32 -22.72 8.45
N THR A 366 0.99 -23.32 9.59
CA THR A 366 1.22 -24.75 9.84
C THR A 366 -0.12 -25.42 10.12
N ILE A 367 -0.52 -26.34 9.27
CA ILE A 367 -1.78 -27.11 9.37
C ILE A 367 -1.55 -28.32 10.28
N LYS A 368 -2.38 -28.50 11.31
CA LYS A 368 -2.25 -29.58 12.30
C LYS A 368 -3.39 -30.60 12.29
N THR A 369 -4.52 -30.25 11.72
CA THR A 369 -5.69 -31.13 11.63
C THR A 369 -6.58 -30.71 10.46
N ILE A 370 -7.72 -31.36 10.29
CA ILE A 370 -8.68 -31.03 9.23
C ILE A 370 -9.20 -29.59 9.40
N GLY A 371 -9.31 -28.88 8.27
CA GLY A 371 -9.83 -27.52 8.21
C GLY A 371 -11.36 -27.43 8.32
N SER A 372 -11.88 -26.22 8.16
CA SER A 372 -13.33 -25.95 8.17
C SER A 372 -13.97 -26.25 6.81
N ALA A 373 -15.31 -26.36 6.82
CA ALA A 373 -16.10 -26.55 5.59
C ALA A 373 -16.41 -25.22 4.86
N SER A 374 -16.02 -24.07 5.42
CA SER A 374 -16.35 -22.74 4.89
C SER A 374 -15.24 -21.73 5.14
N PRO A 375 -14.97 -20.82 4.19
CA PRO A 375 -13.99 -19.74 4.36
C PRO A 375 -14.40 -18.73 5.42
N GLY A 376 -15.70 -18.63 5.73
CA GLY A 376 -16.23 -17.72 6.75
C GLY A 376 -16.00 -18.19 8.19
N SER A 377 -15.79 -19.50 8.40
CA SER A 377 -15.60 -20.06 9.75
C SER A 377 -14.31 -19.56 10.39
N ASP A 378 -14.32 -19.37 11.69
CA ASP A 378 -13.08 -19.19 12.45
C ASP A 378 -12.46 -20.56 12.73
N ILE A 379 -11.14 -20.66 12.59
CA ILE A 379 -10.38 -21.87 12.91
C ILE A 379 -9.88 -21.75 14.36
N ASP A 380 -10.05 -22.82 15.12
CA ASP A 380 -9.43 -22.96 16.42
C ASP A 380 -7.88 -23.01 16.26
N PRO A 381 -7.10 -22.35 17.14
CA PRO A 381 -5.64 -22.41 17.12
C PRO A 381 -5.05 -23.84 17.18
N THR A 382 -5.81 -24.80 17.70
CA THR A 382 -5.43 -26.23 17.68
C THR A 382 -5.49 -26.85 16.27
N THR A 383 -6.28 -26.27 15.37
CA THR A 383 -6.46 -26.76 13.98
C THR A 383 -5.31 -26.30 13.09
N ALA A 384 -4.85 -25.07 13.28
CA ALA A 384 -3.72 -24.54 12.54
C ALA A 384 -2.97 -23.50 13.40
N THR A 385 -1.66 -23.60 13.41
CA THR A 385 -0.83 -22.55 13.99
C THR A 385 -0.48 -21.54 12.91
N VAL A 386 -0.73 -20.27 13.18
CA VAL A 386 -0.44 -19.18 12.27
C VAL A 386 0.48 -18.20 12.96
N THR A 387 1.57 -17.87 12.31
CA THR A 387 2.43 -16.75 12.70
C THR A 387 2.26 -15.64 11.69
N ILE A 388 1.85 -14.46 12.15
CA ILE A 388 1.72 -13.27 11.31
C ILE A 388 2.75 -12.26 11.75
N ASN A 389 3.63 -11.87 10.85
CA ASN A 389 4.57 -10.78 11.06
C ASN A 389 4.04 -9.55 10.29
N VAL A 390 3.76 -8.47 11.01
CA VAL A 390 3.23 -7.23 10.44
C VAL A 390 4.38 -6.25 10.28
N VAL A 391 4.71 -5.90 9.05
CA VAL A 391 5.77 -4.94 8.73
C VAL A 391 5.19 -3.76 7.94
N SER A 392 5.89 -2.63 7.92
CA SER A 392 5.50 -1.51 7.09
C SER A 392 5.56 -1.90 5.61
N PHE A 393 4.57 -1.49 4.84
CA PHE A 393 4.52 -1.70 3.40
C PHE A 393 5.65 -0.97 2.68
N THR A 394 6.01 0.21 3.16
CA THR A 394 7.07 1.08 2.62
C THR A 394 8.43 0.88 3.28
N GLY A 395 8.69 -0.30 3.86
CA GLY A 395 10.04 -0.71 4.24
C GLY A 395 10.64 0.02 5.45
N VAL A 396 10.00 -0.07 6.61
CA VAL A 396 10.69 0.03 7.88
C VAL A 396 10.62 -1.35 8.51
N ASP A 397 11.73 -2.08 8.47
CA ASP A 397 11.87 -3.33 9.20
C ASP A 397 11.80 -3.03 10.70
N GLN A 398 10.65 -3.23 11.29
CA GLN A 398 10.57 -3.60 12.70
C GLN A 398 10.48 -5.12 12.74
N SER A 399 11.62 -5.79 12.73
CA SER A 399 11.70 -7.21 13.03
C SER A 399 11.41 -7.42 14.50
N THR A 400 10.15 -7.60 14.83
CA THR A 400 9.78 -8.14 16.13
C THR A 400 9.62 -9.63 15.93
N ILE A 401 10.67 -10.37 16.26
CA ILE A 401 10.60 -11.83 16.35
C ILE A 401 9.79 -12.12 17.63
N PHE A 402 8.56 -12.56 17.45
CA PHE A 402 7.81 -13.17 18.54
C PHE A 402 8.19 -14.64 18.61
N GLN A 403 8.92 -15.00 19.67
CA GLN A 403 9.21 -16.38 20.05
C GLN A 403 8.09 -16.95 20.88
#